data_14a8b30c91051b528204411091821824
#
_entry.id   14a8b30c91051b528204411091821824
#
_cell.length_a   1.000
_cell.length_b   1.000
_cell.length_c   1.000
_cell.angle_alpha   90.00
_cell.angle_beta   90.00
_cell.angle_gamma   90.00
#
_symmetry.space_group_name_H-M   'P 1'
#
loop_
_entity.id
_entity.type
_entity.pdbx_description
1 polymer ?
#
loop_
_entity_poly.entity_id
_entity_poly.type
_entity_poly.pdbx_seq_one_letter_code
_entity_poly.pdbx_strand_id
1 'polypeptide(L)'
;MSIKIYTDGACKGNPGDGGWGALIIYPDNEEEIFGYEENTTNNRMELLAAIKALEAITEKKDVIIYTDSMYLQQGITSWINNWKSNNWKTASKKNV
;
A
#
# COMPACT_ATOMS: atom_id res chain seq x y z
N MET A 1 15.83 8.64 7.24
CA MET A 1 14.72 9.21 6.49
C MET A 1 13.73 8.14 6.09
N SER A 2 12.46 8.48 6.11
CA SER A 2 11.39 7.51 5.86
C SER A 2 11.06 7.41 4.39
N ILE A 3 10.66 6.22 3.98
CA ILE A 3 10.06 6.00 2.68
C ILE A 3 8.55 6.14 2.87
N LYS A 4 7.90 6.89 2.00
CA LYS A 4 6.46 7.12 2.06
C LYS A 4 5.77 6.36 0.93
N ILE A 5 4.66 5.72 1.24
CA ILE A 5 3.88 4.99 0.26
C ILE A 5 2.45 5.54 0.26
N TYR A 6 1.97 5.92 -0.92
CA TYR A 6 0.59 6.33 -1.11
C TYR A 6 -0.09 5.28 -1.96
N THR A 7 -1.17 4.69 -1.45
CA THR A 7 -1.88 3.64 -2.15
C THR A 7 -3.21 4.14 -2.69
N ASP A 8 -3.65 3.56 -3.79
CA ASP A 8 -4.94 3.85 -4.38
C ASP A 8 -5.46 2.57 -5.01
N GLY A 9 -6.72 2.27 -4.78
CA GLY A 9 -7.34 1.09 -5.33
C GLY A 9 -8.81 1.36 -5.63
N ALA A 10 -9.29 0.80 -6.73
CA ALA A 10 -10.66 0.99 -7.15
C ALA A 10 -11.16 -0.27 -7.84
N CYS A 11 -12.46 -0.44 -7.81
CA CYS A 11 -13.11 -1.61 -8.38
C CYS A 11 -14.45 -1.21 -8.99
N LYS A 12 -14.75 -1.74 -10.17
CA LYS A 12 -16.05 -1.54 -10.81
C LYS A 12 -17.00 -2.59 -10.28
N GLY A 13 -17.90 -2.17 -9.41
CA GLY A 13 -18.75 -3.13 -8.71
C GLY A 13 -17.99 -3.72 -7.54
N ASN A 14 -18.62 -4.63 -6.83
CA ASN A 14 -18.00 -5.21 -5.64
C ASN A 14 -18.62 -6.57 -5.38
N PRO A 15 -18.11 -7.63 -6.03
CA PRO A 15 -16.86 -7.71 -6.78
C PRO A 15 -16.96 -7.24 -8.23
N GLY A 16 -15.83 -7.03 -8.85
CA GLY A 16 -15.73 -6.62 -10.23
C GLY A 16 -14.28 -6.43 -10.64
N ASP A 17 -14.07 -5.86 -11.81
CA ASP A 17 -12.73 -5.57 -12.29
C ASP A 17 -12.14 -4.42 -11.48
N GLY A 18 -10.90 -4.54 -11.07
CA GLY A 18 -10.27 -3.52 -10.27
C GLY A 18 -8.85 -3.20 -10.69
N GLY A 19 -8.38 -2.06 -10.23
CA GLY A 19 -7.01 -1.64 -10.42
C GLY A 19 -6.44 -1.09 -9.12
N TRP A 20 -5.13 -1.11 -9.02
CA TRP A 20 -4.44 -0.58 -7.86
C TRP A 20 -3.21 0.19 -8.32
N GLY A 21 -2.81 1.15 -7.51
CA GLY A 21 -1.59 1.88 -7.76
C GLY A 21 -0.92 2.22 -6.45
N ALA A 22 0.38 2.43 -6.50
CA ALA A 22 1.13 2.86 -5.35
C ALA A 22 2.24 3.80 -5.80
N LEU A 23 2.40 4.90 -5.07
CA LEU A 23 3.48 5.83 -5.27
C LEU A 23 4.43 5.68 -4.10
N ILE A 24 5.67 5.33 -4.39
CA ILE A 24 6.70 5.14 -3.39
C ILE A 24 7.65 6.31 -3.46
N ILE A 25 7.73 7.08 -2.39
CA ILE A 25 8.58 8.26 -2.35
C ILE A 25 9.79 7.97 -1.48
N TYR A 26 10.94 7.90 -2.14
CA TYR A 26 12.23 7.74 -1.49
C TYR A 26 12.81 9.13 -1.19
N PRO A 27 13.84 9.22 -0.36
CA PRO A 27 14.45 10.53 -0.07
C PRO A 27 14.94 11.28 -1.29
N ASP A 28 15.37 10.58 -2.33
CA ASP A 28 15.99 11.20 -3.50
C ASP A 28 15.28 10.90 -4.83
N ASN A 29 14.23 10.09 -4.81
CA ASN A 29 13.47 9.80 -6.03
C ASN A 29 12.11 9.22 -5.67
N GLU A 30 11.31 8.94 -6.68
CA GLU A 30 10.02 8.31 -6.48
C GLU A 30 9.77 7.28 -7.59
N GLU A 31 8.91 6.33 -7.27
CA GLU A 31 8.57 5.24 -8.16
C GLU A 31 7.08 4.99 -8.11
N GLU A 32 6.46 4.79 -9.27
CA GLU A 32 5.03 4.48 -9.34
C GLU A 32 4.87 3.05 -9.87
N ILE A 33 4.04 2.27 -9.18
CA ILE A 33 3.70 0.92 -9.62
C ILE A 33 2.19 0.77 -9.65
N PHE A 34 1.69 -0.12 -10.50
CA PHE A 34 0.25 -0.32 -10.63
C PHE A 34 -0.02 -1.69 -11.21
N GLY A 35 -1.27 -2.12 -11.09
CA GLY A 35 -1.68 -3.40 -11.61
C GLY A 35 -3.20 -3.49 -11.73
N TYR A 36 -3.62 -4.64 -12.21
CA TYR A 36 -5.02 -4.89 -12.53
C TYR A 36 -5.40 -6.29 -12.06
N GLU A 37 -6.64 -6.42 -11.57
CA GLU A 37 -7.18 -7.70 -11.14
C GLU A 37 -8.60 -7.84 -11.62
N GLU A 38 -8.99 -9.05 -12.04
CA GLU A 38 -10.37 -9.35 -12.36
C GLU A 38 -11.07 -9.86 -11.11
N ASN A 39 -12.37 -9.60 -11.03
CA ASN A 39 -13.23 -10.16 -9.99
C ASN A 39 -12.67 -9.92 -8.57
N THR A 40 -12.47 -8.68 -8.24
CA THR A 40 -11.85 -8.27 -6.98
C THR A 40 -12.74 -7.27 -6.24
N THR A 41 -12.23 -6.69 -5.17
CA THR A 41 -12.93 -5.69 -4.36
C THR A 41 -12.04 -4.50 -4.11
N ASN A 42 -12.63 -3.37 -3.71
CA ASN A 42 -11.86 -2.18 -3.36
C ASN A 42 -10.85 -2.47 -2.26
N ASN A 43 -11.27 -3.21 -1.23
CA ASN A 43 -10.38 -3.52 -0.11
C ASN A 43 -9.20 -4.35 -0.55
N ARG A 44 -9.42 -5.31 -1.44
CA ARG A 44 -8.33 -6.13 -1.96
C ARG A 44 -7.36 -5.31 -2.78
N MET A 45 -7.87 -4.35 -3.53
CA MET A 45 -7.01 -3.49 -4.36
C MET A 45 -6.14 -2.59 -3.49
N GLU A 46 -6.69 -2.03 -2.43
CA GLU A 46 -5.91 -1.24 -1.50
C GLU A 46 -4.83 -2.08 -0.82
N LEU A 47 -5.19 -3.28 -0.37
CA LEU A 47 -4.24 -4.16 0.28
C LEU A 47 -3.15 -4.61 -0.67
N LEU A 48 -3.51 -4.95 -1.90
CA LEU A 48 -2.55 -5.39 -2.90
C LEU A 48 -1.56 -4.29 -3.25
N ALA A 49 -2.05 -3.05 -3.36
CA ALA A 49 -1.17 -1.91 -3.62
C ALA A 49 -0.11 -1.78 -2.53
N ALA A 50 -0.51 -1.92 -1.27
CA ALA A 50 0.42 -1.83 -0.15
C ALA A 50 1.43 -2.98 -0.17
N ILE A 51 0.96 -4.19 -0.41
CA ILE A 51 1.83 -5.36 -0.46
C ILE A 51 2.87 -5.23 -1.57
N LYS A 52 2.42 -4.85 -2.76
CA LYS A 52 3.33 -4.71 -3.90
C LYS A 52 4.34 -3.60 -3.69
N ALA A 53 3.92 -2.50 -3.06
CA ALA A 53 4.83 -1.41 -2.74
C ALA A 53 5.89 -1.87 -1.74
N LEU A 54 5.50 -2.59 -0.70
CA LEU A 54 6.45 -3.11 0.28
C LEU A 54 7.43 -4.10 -0.33
N GLU A 55 6.94 -4.93 -1.26
CA GLU A 55 7.81 -5.88 -1.97
C GLU A 55 8.83 -5.18 -2.85
N ALA A 56 8.49 -4.01 -3.36
CA ALA A 56 9.39 -3.25 -4.22
C ALA A 56 10.51 -2.57 -3.43
N ILE A 57 10.34 -2.39 -2.14
CA ILE A 57 11.33 -1.73 -1.30
C ILE A 57 12.35 -2.75 -0.83
N THR A 58 13.61 -2.57 -1.22
CA THR A 58 14.68 -3.49 -0.85
C THR A 58 15.56 -2.94 0.27
N GLU A 59 15.43 -1.66 0.58
CA GLU A 59 16.25 -1.03 1.61
C GLU A 59 15.61 -1.18 2.98
N LYS A 60 16.43 -1.29 4.00
CA LYS A 60 15.95 -1.34 5.38
C LYS A 60 15.78 0.07 5.90
N LYS A 61 14.62 0.64 5.71
CA LYS A 61 14.32 1.99 6.16
C LYS A 61 12.93 2.02 6.78
N ASP A 62 12.67 3.06 7.54
CA ASP A 62 11.33 3.28 8.07
C ASP A 62 10.37 3.54 6.90
N VAL A 63 9.19 2.95 6.98
CA VAL A 63 8.19 3.08 5.93
C VAL A 63 6.89 3.58 6.53
N ILE A 64 6.28 4.58 5.90
CA ILE A 64 4.97 5.09 6.28
C ILE A 64 4.02 4.84 5.11
N ILE A 65 2.95 4.11 5.36
CA ILE A 65 1.93 3.84 4.35
C ILE A 65 0.73 4.74 4.61
N TYR A 66 0.45 5.64 3.70
CA TYR A 66 -0.68 6.55 3.81
C TYR A 66 -1.91 5.92 3.21
N THR A 67 -2.92 5.66 4.03
CA THR A 67 -4.16 5.03 3.60
C THR A 67 -5.31 5.46 4.48
N ASP A 68 -6.50 5.53 3.90
CA ASP A 68 -7.73 5.78 4.64
C ASP A 68 -8.51 4.50 4.90
N SER A 69 -8.02 3.37 4.43
CA SER A 69 -8.72 2.09 4.55
C SER A 69 -8.49 1.46 5.92
N MET A 70 -9.56 1.30 6.69
CA MET A 70 -9.48 0.57 7.96
C MET A 70 -9.13 -0.88 7.72
N TYR A 71 -9.65 -1.45 6.65
CA TYR A 71 -9.33 -2.82 6.29
C TYR A 71 -7.83 -2.99 6.07
N LEU A 72 -7.22 -2.06 5.35
CA LEU A 72 -5.80 -2.10 5.09
C LEU A 72 -5.00 -1.96 6.38
N GLN A 73 -5.38 -1.00 7.23
CA GLN A 73 -4.66 -0.77 8.48
C GLN A 73 -4.67 -1.99 9.38
N GLN A 74 -5.80 -2.67 9.48
CA GLN A 74 -5.93 -3.85 10.31
C GLN A 74 -5.30 -5.09 9.67
N GLY A 75 -5.55 -5.28 8.40
CA GLY A 75 -5.06 -6.46 7.71
C GLY A 75 -3.56 -6.48 7.54
N ILE A 76 -2.99 -5.32 7.20
CA ILE A 76 -1.57 -5.24 6.97
C ILE A 76 -0.78 -5.38 8.27
N THR A 77 -1.35 -4.95 9.39
CA THR A 77 -0.71 -5.12 10.70
C THR A 77 -0.48 -6.59 10.99
N SER A 78 -1.49 -7.41 10.73
CA SER A 78 -1.39 -8.84 10.95
C SER A 78 -0.41 -9.49 9.99
N TRP A 79 -0.46 -9.10 8.73
CA TRP A 79 0.35 -9.69 7.68
C TRP A 79 1.83 -9.32 7.82
N ILE A 80 2.10 -8.08 8.17
CA ILE A 80 3.46 -7.54 8.21
C ILE A 80 4.25 -7.99 9.42
N ASN A 81 3.63 -8.59 10.39
CA ASN A 81 4.39 -9.20 11.47
C ASN A 81 5.41 -10.22 10.95
N ASN A 82 5.20 -10.70 9.74
CA ASN A 82 6.14 -11.60 9.08
C ASN A 82 7.15 -10.88 8.20
N TRP A 83 7.01 -9.58 8.02
CA TRP A 83 7.87 -8.78 7.16
C TRP A 83 8.92 -8.12 8.02
N LYS A 84 10.02 -8.73 8.16
CA LYS A 84 10.91 -8.48 9.27
C LYS A 84 11.85 -7.32 9.17
N SER A 85 11.96 -6.65 8.08
CA SER A 85 13.16 -5.88 7.88
C SER A 85 13.02 -4.39 8.01
N ASN A 86 11.80 -3.88 8.06
CA ASN A 86 11.60 -2.44 8.11
C ASN A 86 10.69 -2.06 9.25
N ASN A 87 10.98 -0.95 9.91
CA ASN A 87 10.00 -0.30 10.75
C ASN A 87 8.98 0.35 9.84
N TRP A 88 7.72 0.13 10.13
CA TRP A 88 6.67 0.67 9.27
C TRP A 88 5.49 1.07 10.11
N LYS A 89 4.67 1.96 9.57
CA LYS A 89 3.42 2.38 10.20
C LYS A 89 2.48 2.91 9.13
N THR A 90 1.20 3.00 9.49
CA THR A 90 0.22 3.58 8.60
C THR A 90 -0.15 4.97 9.08
N ALA A 91 -0.65 5.79 8.17
CA ALA A 91 -1.13 7.11 8.47
C ALA A 91 -2.33 7.42 7.58
N SER A 92 -3.19 8.33 8.02
CA SER A 92 -4.35 8.71 7.24
C SER A 92 -3.95 9.68 6.13
N LYS A 93 -4.49 9.47 4.95
CA LYS A 93 -4.32 10.40 3.84
C LYS A 93 -4.98 11.74 4.11
N LYS A 94 -6.00 11.76 4.95
CA LYS A 94 -6.76 12.97 5.22
C LYS A 94 -6.07 13.91 6.18
N ASN A 95 -5.12 13.42 6.88
CA ASN A 95 -4.45 14.19 7.90
C ASN A 95 -3.30 14.95 7.29
N VAL A 96 -3.57 16.13 6.92
CA VAL A 96 -2.61 16.96 6.22
C VAL A 96 -2.07 18.02 7.15
#